data_5fcc04b621c0b5594b03e11c848eb46d
#
_entry.id   5fcc04b621c0b5594b03e11c848eb46d
#
_cell.length_a   1.000
_cell.length_b   1.000
_cell.length_c   1.000
_cell.angle_alpha   90.00
_cell.angle_beta   90.00
_cell.angle_gamma   90.00
#
_symmetry.space_group_name_H-M   'P 1'
#
loop_
_entity.id
_entity.type
_entity.pdbx_description
1 polymer ?
#
loop_
_entity_poly.entity_id
_entity_poly.type
_entity_poly.pdbx_seq_one_letter_code
_entity_poly.pdbx_strand_id
1 'polypeptide(L)'
;MEQDIRKSYNNWSTPLSVAQLLRKVYTEKVLSDEYFAFLEKAMLASASGKDKFRAGFPKEVEVGHKTGMSYRTLEGIRMCDADVGVIYMPGGEKCYLAVLVKDSKESDAENAKIMADIAKKVYEHYTENSAKAAAPGK
;
A
#
# COMPACT_ATOMS: atom_id res chain seq x y z
N MET A 1 19.88 -20.81 -15.89
CA MET A 1 20.64 -20.11 -14.85
C MET A 1 19.74 -20.04 -13.62
N GLU A 2 19.94 -20.92 -12.65
CA GLU A 2 19.19 -20.92 -11.39
C GLU A 2 19.53 -19.62 -10.64
N GLN A 3 18.59 -18.69 -10.61
CA GLN A 3 18.72 -17.54 -9.74
C GLN A 3 18.70 -18.04 -8.29
N ASP A 4 19.77 -17.76 -7.55
CA ASP A 4 19.81 -18.08 -6.12
C ASP A 4 18.69 -17.32 -5.41
N ILE A 5 17.59 -18.03 -5.16
CA ILE A 5 16.36 -17.51 -4.52
C ILE A 5 16.68 -16.80 -3.21
N ARG A 6 17.73 -17.26 -2.48
CA ARG A 6 18.17 -16.64 -1.22
C ARG A 6 18.63 -15.19 -1.40
N LYS A 7 19.15 -14.81 -2.57
CA LYS A 7 19.53 -13.42 -2.88
C LYS A 7 18.34 -12.46 -2.96
N SER A 8 17.15 -12.97 -3.26
CA SER A 8 15.92 -12.16 -3.29
C SER A 8 15.57 -11.61 -1.91
N TYR A 9 15.95 -12.28 -0.83
CA TYR A 9 15.72 -11.84 0.54
C TYR A 9 16.74 -10.78 1.03
N ASN A 10 17.78 -10.48 0.26
CA ASN A 10 18.71 -9.40 0.59
C ASN A 10 18.09 -8.01 0.41
N ASN A 11 17.05 -7.90 -0.42
CA ASN A 11 16.27 -6.68 -0.59
C ASN A 11 15.01 -6.79 0.27
N TRP A 12 15.03 -6.22 1.45
CA TRP A 12 13.94 -6.30 2.41
C TRP A 12 13.65 -4.96 3.10
N SER A 13 12.46 -4.82 3.59
CA SER A 13 12.03 -3.71 4.45
C SER A 13 10.93 -4.16 5.40
N THR A 14 10.57 -3.31 6.35
CA THR A 14 9.38 -3.50 7.17
C THR A 14 8.22 -2.64 6.65
N PRO A 15 6.95 -3.03 6.83
CA PRO A 15 5.82 -2.20 6.48
C PRO A 15 5.89 -0.80 7.11
N LEU A 16 6.27 -0.72 8.38
CA LEU A 16 6.42 0.55 9.07
C LEU A 16 7.47 1.45 8.43
N SER A 17 8.65 0.91 8.11
CA SER A 17 9.71 1.70 7.46
C SER A 17 9.28 2.24 6.09
N VAL A 18 8.54 1.44 5.31
CA VAL A 18 8.02 1.87 4.01
C VAL A 18 6.95 2.96 4.18
N ALA A 19 6.02 2.79 5.11
CA ALA A 19 5.00 3.80 5.40
C ALA A 19 5.63 5.13 5.90
N GLN A 20 6.65 5.04 6.75
CA GLN A 20 7.41 6.22 7.20
C GLN A 20 8.17 6.91 6.06
N LEU A 21 8.76 6.14 5.14
CA LEU A 21 9.43 6.70 3.95
C LEU A 21 8.42 7.44 3.07
N LEU A 22 7.26 6.85 2.80
CA LEU A 22 6.18 7.50 2.05
C LEU A 22 5.75 8.80 2.76
N ARG A 23 5.46 8.72 4.06
CA ARG A 23 5.11 9.91 4.84
C ARG A 23 6.17 11.01 4.69
N LYS A 24 7.45 10.67 4.84
CA LYS A 24 8.56 11.61 4.71
C LYS A 24 8.58 12.29 3.33
N VAL A 25 8.43 11.52 2.25
CA VAL A 25 8.38 12.05 0.88
C VAL A 25 7.22 13.03 0.69
N TYR A 26 6.07 12.79 1.31
CA TYR A 26 4.87 13.61 1.18
C TYR A 26 4.78 14.80 2.14
N THR A 27 5.55 14.80 3.24
CA THR A 27 5.49 15.85 4.28
C THR A 27 6.75 16.67 4.40
N GLU A 28 7.87 16.17 3.88
CA GLU A 28 9.16 16.84 3.91
C GLU A 28 9.64 17.10 2.46
N LYS A 29 10.32 18.20 2.21
CA LYS A 29 10.86 18.52 0.87
C LYS A 29 12.11 17.68 0.55
N VAL A 30 11.95 16.35 0.48
CA VAL A 30 13.05 15.42 0.12
C VAL A 30 13.27 15.33 -1.39
N LEU A 31 12.28 15.77 -2.18
CA LEU A 31 12.34 15.86 -3.64
C LEU A 31 12.08 17.32 -4.06
N SER A 32 12.54 17.71 -5.25
CA SER A 32 12.07 18.95 -5.87
C SER A 32 10.57 18.87 -6.17
N ASP A 33 9.92 20.03 -6.27
CA ASP A 33 8.48 20.08 -6.55
C ASP A 33 8.12 19.38 -7.87
N GLU A 34 9.00 19.45 -8.88
CA GLU A 34 8.84 18.76 -10.18
C GLU A 34 8.89 17.23 -10.02
N TYR A 35 9.88 16.70 -9.32
CA TYR A 35 10.02 15.25 -9.10
C TYR A 35 8.93 14.71 -8.17
N PHE A 36 8.52 15.48 -7.19
CA PHE A 36 7.39 15.12 -6.34
C PHE A 36 6.09 15.01 -7.15
N ALA A 37 5.77 16.03 -7.97
CA ALA A 37 4.59 16.02 -8.83
C ALA A 37 4.60 14.84 -9.82
N PHE A 38 5.78 14.51 -10.38
CA PHE A 38 5.94 13.35 -11.24
C PHE A 38 5.66 12.03 -10.50
N LEU A 39 6.23 11.86 -9.30
CA LEU A 39 6.03 10.67 -8.46
C LEU A 39 4.54 10.50 -8.09
N GLU A 40 3.92 11.57 -7.59
CA GLU A 40 2.50 11.57 -7.19
C GLU A 40 1.59 11.19 -8.36
N LYS A 41 1.81 11.82 -9.51
CA LYS A 41 1.08 11.50 -10.75
C LYS A 41 1.27 10.04 -11.16
N ALA A 42 2.49 9.52 -11.10
CA ALA A 42 2.79 8.13 -11.46
C ALA A 42 2.12 7.14 -10.50
N MET A 43 2.09 7.42 -9.19
CA MET A 43 1.42 6.58 -8.21
C MET A 43 -0.10 6.59 -8.37
N LEU A 44 -0.71 7.75 -8.60
CA LEU A 44 -2.15 7.89 -8.85
C LEU A 44 -2.58 7.23 -10.16
N ALA A 45 -1.73 7.23 -11.18
CA ALA A 45 -1.98 6.59 -12.47
C ALA A 45 -1.71 5.09 -12.49
N SER A 46 -1.36 4.47 -11.35
CA SER A 46 -1.04 3.05 -11.27
C SER A 46 -2.22 2.19 -11.76
N ALA A 47 -1.97 1.37 -12.77
CA ALA A 47 -2.96 0.47 -13.35
C ALA A 47 -2.91 -0.96 -12.80
N SER A 48 -1.83 -1.30 -12.06
CA SER A 48 -1.65 -2.62 -11.44
C SER A 48 -2.35 -2.72 -10.08
N GLY A 49 -2.68 -3.95 -9.64
CA GLY A 49 -3.21 -4.20 -8.30
C GLY A 49 -4.57 -3.56 -8.02
N LYS A 50 -5.44 -3.49 -9.03
CA LYS A 50 -6.83 -3.01 -8.85
C LYS A 50 -7.64 -3.83 -7.86
N ASP A 51 -7.25 -5.06 -7.66
CA ASP A 51 -7.77 -6.07 -6.74
C ASP A 51 -7.13 -6.01 -5.33
N LYS A 52 -6.09 -5.18 -5.13
CA LYS A 52 -5.39 -4.97 -3.86
C LYS A 52 -5.95 -3.74 -3.12
N PHE A 53 -5.11 -2.78 -2.74
CA PHE A 53 -5.56 -1.60 -1.98
C PHE A 53 -6.77 -0.93 -2.62
N ARG A 54 -6.74 -0.73 -3.94
CA ARG A 54 -7.82 -0.04 -4.65
C ARG A 54 -9.18 -0.69 -4.42
N ALA A 55 -9.25 -2.01 -4.31
CA ALA A 55 -10.49 -2.75 -4.04
C ALA A 55 -11.03 -2.55 -2.61
N GLY A 56 -10.19 -2.16 -1.66
CA GLY A 56 -10.58 -1.92 -0.27
C GLY A 56 -11.15 -0.51 0.00
N PHE A 57 -10.99 0.43 -0.94
CA PHE A 57 -11.47 1.80 -0.79
C PHE A 57 -12.66 2.09 -1.70
N PRO A 58 -13.60 2.98 -1.29
CA PRO A 58 -14.64 3.52 -2.17
C PRO A 58 -14.04 4.14 -3.44
N LYS A 59 -14.82 4.19 -4.53
CA LYS A 59 -14.33 4.66 -5.84
C LYS A 59 -13.90 6.13 -5.84
N GLU A 60 -14.54 6.94 -5.02
CA GLU A 60 -14.27 8.37 -4.84
C GLU A 60 -13.00 8.67 -4.06
N VAL A 61 -12.45 7.69 -3.35
CA VAL A 61 -11.18 7.84 -2.62
C VAL A 61 -10.01 7.70 -3.60
N GLU A 62 -9.17 8.71 -3.69
CA GLU A 62 -7.95 8.63 -4.48
C GLU A 62 -6.89 7.80 -3.77
N VAL A 63 -6.29 6.87 -4.50
CA VAL A 63 -5.25 5.96 -4.01
C VAL A 63 -4.07 6.02 -4.96
N GLY A 64 -2.99 6.63 -4.53
CA GLY A 64 -1.70 6.57 -5.21
C GLY A 64 -0.89 5.40 -4.67
N HIS A 65 -0.62 4.38 -5.49
CA HIS A 65 0.04 3.18 -4.99
C HIS A 65 1.02 2.55 -5.98
N LYS A 66 1.88 1.66 -5.45
CA LYS A 66 2.80 0.83 -6.22
C LYS A 66 2.78 -0.59 -5.68
N THR A 67 2.48 -1.53 -6.55
CA THR A 67 2.53 -2.97 -6.26
C THR A 67 3.90 -3.57 -6.55
N GLY A 68 4.22 -4.66 -5.87
CA GLY A 68 5.38 -5.49 -6.14
C GLY A 68 5.05 -6.95 -5.89
N MET A 69 5.54 -7.85 -6.76
CA MET A 69 5.28 -9.28 -6.63
C MET A 69 6.51 -10.05 -7.11
N SER A 70 6.98 -11.00 -6.29
CA SER A 70 8.04 -11.94 -6.67
C SER A 70 7.51 -13.07 -7.55
N TYR A 71 8.40 -13.88 -8.10
CA TYR A 71 8.02 -15.20 -8.64
C TYR A 71 7.64 -16.16 -7.49
N ARG A 72 6.99 -17.28 -7.84
CA ARG A 72 6.78 -18.38 -6.90
C ARG A 72 7.99 -19.32 -6.93
N THR A 73 8.32 -19.88 -5.77
CA THR A 73 9.31 -20.97 -5.69
C THR A 73 8.78 -22.24 -6.33
N LEU A 74 9.63 -23.27 -6.49
CA LEU A 74 9.21 -24.59 -6.98
C LEU A 74 8.16 -25.25 -6.07
N GLU A 75 8.17 -24.91 -4.77
CA GLU A 75 7.19 -25.36 -3.78
C GLU A 75 5.90 -24.50 -3.79
N GLY A 76 5.77 -23.58 -4.75
CA GLY A 76 4.61 -22.72 -4.90
C GLY A 76 4.55 -21.53 -3.93
N ILE A 77 5.62 -21.24 -3.20
CA ILE A 77 5.67 -20.13 -2.23
C ILE A 77 5.88 -18.80 -2.96
N ARG A 78 5.00 -17.84 -2.74
CA ARG A 78 5.18 -16.43 -3.12
C ARG A 78 6.07 -15.76 -2.08
N MET A 79 7.33 -15.48 -2.42
CA MET A 79 8.28 -14.90 -1.47
C MET A 79 7.89 -13.50 -1.02
N CYS A 80 7.31 -12.70 -1.91
CA CYS A 80 6.79 -11.38 -1.61
C CYS A 80 5.62 -11.05 -2.51
N ASP A 81 4.57 -10.50 -1.93
CA ASP A 81 3.51 -9.77 -2.63
C ASP A 81 3.19 -8.52 -1.80
N ALA A 82 3.20 -7.36 -2.43
CA ALA A 82 3.17 -6.09 -1.74
C ALA A 82 2.26 -5.07 -2.44
N ASP A 83 1.66 -4.20 -1.63
CA ASP A 83 1.09 -2.95 -2.09
C ASP A 83 1.45 -1.86 -1.07
N VAL A 84 1.91 -0.70 -1.56
CA VAL A 84 2.32 0.43 -0.74
C VAL A 84 1.77 1.71 -1.36
N GLY A 85 1.25 2.62 -0.54
CA GLY A 85 0.62 3.79 -1.12
C GLY A 85 0.23 4.89 -0.16
N VAL A 86 -0.24 5.97 -0.74
CA VAL A 86 -0.86 7.12 -0.11
C VAL A 86 -2.35 7.12 -0.45
N ILE A 87 -3.17 7.28 0.55
CA ILE A 87 -4.62 7.34 0.44
C ILE A 87 -5.07 8.75 0.84
N TYR A 88 -5.83 9.39 -0.04
CA TYR A 88 -6.39 10.72 0.19
C TYR A 88 -7.75 10.57 0.88
N MET A 89 -7.74 10.71 2.20
CA MET A 89 -8.93 10.50 3.02
C MET A 89 -9.96 11.62 2.87
N PRO A 90 -11.26 11.37 3.12
CA PRO A 90 -12.33 12.36 2.92
C PRO A 90 -12.15 13.67 3.68
N GLY A 91 -11.44 13.68 4.80
CA GLY A 91 -11.13 14.87 5.60
C GLY A 91 -9.99 15.74 5.07
N GLY A 92 -9.37 15.37 3.92
CA GLY A 92 -8.20 16.05 3.35
C GLY A 92 -6.86 15.58 3.92
N GLU A 93 -6.87 14.65 4.87
CA GLU A 93 -5.67 14.03 5.42
C GLU A 93 -5.15 12.92 4.50
N LYS A 94 -3.87 12.61 4.64
CA LYS A 94 -3.24 11.50 3.91
C LYS A 94 -2.93 10.36 4.86
N CYS A 95 -3.33 9.14 4.49
CA CYS A 95 -2.92 7.90 5.14
C CYS A 95 -1.82 7.22 4.32
N TYR A 96 -0.75 6.81 4.96
CA TYR A 96 0.37 6.08 4.34
C TYR A 96 0.28 4.62 4.75
N LEU A 97 0.01 3.76 3.78
CA LEU A 97 -0.24 2.34 4.01
C LEU A 97 0.79 1.49 3.29
N ALA A 98 1.28 0.45 3.96
CA ALA A 98 2.14 -0.55 3.38
C ALA A 98 1.72 -1.94 3.88
N VAL A 99 1.45 -2.85 2.97
CA VAL A 99 1.20 -4.27 3.26
C VAL A 99 2.20 -5.10 2.48
N LEU A 100 2.95 -5.91 3.20
CA LEU A 100 3.97 -6.80 2.66
C LEU A 100 3.61 -8.24 3.08
N VAL A 101 3.08 -9.02 2.14
CA VAL A 101 2.83 -10.46 2.33
C VAL A 101 4.12 -11.20 2.02
N LYS A 102 4.58 -12.03 2.95
CA LYS A 102 5.84 -12.77 2.83
C LYS A 102 5.60 -14.27 2.93
N ASP A 103 6.31 -15.03 2.10
CA ASP A 103 6.35 -16.50 2.12
C ASP A 103 4.95 -17.15 2.09
N SER A 104 4.07 -16.59 1.26
CA SER A 104 2.69 -17.02 1.16
C SER A 104 2.54 -18.26 0.27
N LYS A 105 1.75 -19.22 0.73
CA LYS A 105 1.26 -20.37 -0.05
C LYS A 105 -0.11 -20.13 -0.65
N GLU A 106 -0.77 -19.04 -0.27
CA GLU A 106 -2.07 -18.68 -0.77
C GLU A 106 -2.03 -18.30 -2.27
N SER A 107 -3.18 -18.35 -2.93
CA SER A 107 -3.32 -17.88 -4.30
C SER A 107 -3.04 -16.36 -4.40
N ASP A 108 -2.73 -15.90 -5.61
CA ASP A 108 -2.54 -14.45 -5.84
C ASP A 108 -3.84 -13.67 -5.57
N ALA A 109 -4.99 -14.28 -5.86
CA ALA A 109 -6.29 -13.70 -5.55
C ALA A 109 -6.54 -13.57 -4.03
N GLU A 110 -6.13 -14.58 -3.24
CA GLU A 110 -6.27 -14.52 -1.79
C GLU A 110 -5.31 -13.49 -1.17
N ASN A 111 -4.06 -13.43 -1.64
CA ASN A 111 -3.12 -12.38 -1.23
C ASN A 111 -3.66 -10.98 -1.54
N ALA A 112 -4.22 -10.77 -2.74
CA ALA A 112 -4.83 -9.49 -3.12
C ALA A 112 -6.03 -9.16 -2.22
N LYS A 113 -6.88 -10.14 -1.93
CA LYS A 113 -8.03 -9.99 -1.02
C LYS A 113 -7.59 -9.59 0.39
N ILE A 114 -6.56 -10.22 0.93
CA ILE A 114 -6.00 -9.84 2.25
C ILE A 114 -5.61 -8.37 2.26
N MET A 115 -4.92 -7.88 1.23
CA MET A 115 -4.52 -6.48 1.12
C MET A 115 -5.74 -5.55 1.00
N ALA A 116 -6.76 -5.93 0.23
CA ALA A 116 -8.00 -5.18 0.11
C ALA A 116 -8.78 -5.12 1.43
N ASP A 117 -8.86 -6.23 2.16
CA ASP A 117 -9.54 -6.30 3.46
C ASP A 117 -8.83 -5.42 4.50
N ILE A 118 -7.49 -5.40 4.52
CA ILE A 118 -6.71 -4.51 5.39
C ILE A 118 -6.99 -3.05 5.03
N ALA A 119 -6.95 -2.69 3.74
CA ALA A 119 -7.23 -1.34 3.26
C ALA A 119 -8.63 -0.88 3.66
N LYS A 120 -9.64 -1.75 3.50
CA LYS A 120 -11.01 -1.51 3.93
C LYS A 120 -11.11 -1.24 5.44
N LYS A 121 -10.44 -2.05 6.26
CA LYS A 121 -10.42 -1.87 7.72
C LYS A 121 -9.77 -0.55 8.14
N VAL A 122 -8.71 -0.15 7.47
CA VAL A 122 -8.07 1.16 7.71
C VAL A 122 -9.05 2.29 7.40
N TYR A 123 -9.76 2.22 6.28
CA TYR A 123 -10.74 3.23 5.89
C TYR A 123 -11.92 3.31 6.87
N GLU A 124 -12.50 2.18 7.26
CA GLU A 124 -13.59 2.09 8.22
C GLU A 124 -13.17 2.73 9.56
N HIS A 125 -12.00 2.33 10.09
CA HIS A 125 -11.47 2.88 11.34
C HIS A 125 -11.27 4.40 11.30
N TYR A 126 -10.73 4.91 10.19
CA TYR A 126 -10.52 6.34 10.01
C TYR A 126 -11.85 7.11 9.99
N THR A 127 -12.83 6.65 9.21
CA THR A 127 -14.12 7.33 9.06
C THR A 127 -14.95 7.27 10.35
N GLU A 128 -14.92 6.18 11.10
CA GLU A 128 -15.58 6.05 12.40
C GLU A 128 -14.99 7.03 13.42
N ASN A 129 -13.68 7.19 13.46
CA ASN A 129 -13.02 8.11 14.39
C ASN A 129 -13.29 9.58 14.02
N SER A 130 -13.30 9.90 12.74
CA SER A 130 -13.65 11.25 12.25
C SER A 130 -15.10 11.61 12.60
N ALA A 131 -16.03 10.68 12.49
CA ALA A 131 -17.42 10.86 12.87
C ALA A 131 -17.60 11.07 14.39
N LYS A 132 -16.84 10.34 15.21
CA LYS A 132 -16.85 10.52 16.68
C LYS A 132 -16.28 11.85 17.12
N ALA A 133 -15.22 12.34 16.44
CA ALA A 133 -14.60 13.61 16.74
C ALA A 133 -15.49 14.82 16.33
N ALA A 134 -16.35 14.65 15.32
CA ALA A 134 -17.29 15.67 14.85
C ALA A 134 -18.61 15.70 15.63
N ALA A 135 -18.88 14.71 16.48
CA ALA A 135 -20.10 14.69 17.30
C ALA A 135 -20.00 15.75 18.42
N PRO A 136 -20.98 16.68 18.54
CA PRO A 136 -20.96 17.64 19.63
C PRO A 136 -21.02 16.92 20.97
N GLY A 137 -20.05 17.21 21.84
CA GLY A 137 -20.04 16.69 23.19
C GLY A 137 -21.36 16.98 23.91
N LYS A 138 -21.95 15.92 24.48
CA LYS A 138 -23.13 16.06 25.36
C LYS A 138 -22.74 16.66 26.68
#